data_36f94b2d42c446fb232cb043022a5360
#
_entry.id   36f94b2d42c446fb232cb043022a5360
#
_cell.length_a   1.000
_cell.length_b   1.000
_cell.length_c   1.000
_cell.angle_alpha   90.00
_cell.angle_beta   90.00
_cell.angle_gamma   90.00
#
_symmetry.space_group_name_H-M   'P 1'
#
loop_
_entity.id
_entity.type
_entity.pdbx_description
1 polymer ?
#
loop_
_entity_poly.entity_id
_entity_poly.type
_entity_poly.pdbx_seq_one_letter_code
_entity_poly.pdbx_strand_id
1 'polypeptide(L)'
;MKRILILGGGFAGLECCLKLESYFQNNPEIELTLVSEDNFILFTPMLPQVASGTIETRHIVTPIRTLIKKTKFYEGKIKYIDPHGKSVTLYGTNENRGMLIHYDFLVVALGSQTNFFGMKDVEENSYKMNTINDAIILRNRIIDLMEQAENETDPILRKALLKIVV
;
A
#
# COMPACT_ATOMS: atom_id res chain seq x y z
N MET A 1 28.69 10.51 9.18
CA MET A 1 27.55 10.27 8.26
C MET A 1 26.31 9.96 9.11
N LYS A 2 25.22 10.70 8.90
CA LYS A 2 23.93 10.50 9.61
C LYS A 2 22.98 9.74 8.69
N ARG A 3 22.30 8.74 9.24
CA ARG A 3 21.38 7.86 8.50
C ARG A 3 19.95 8.22 8.83
N ILE A 4 19.20 8.61 7.80
CA ILE A 4 17.76 8.87 7.91
C ILE A 4 17.03 7.70 7.25
N LEU A 5 16.26 6.98 8.03
CA LEU A 5 15.46 5.85 7.57
C LEU A 5 13.99 6.25 7.48
N ILE A 6 13.37 6.02 6.33
CA ILE A 6 11.97 6.30 6.07
C ILE A 6 11.26 4.95 5.86
N LEU A 7 10.22 4.69 6.63
CA LEU A 7 9.41 3.48 6.55
C LEU A 7 8.06 3.80 5.91
N GLY A 8 7.82 3.16 4.76
CA GLY A 8 6.60 3.31 3.95
C GLY A 8 6.81 4.11 2.67
N GLY A 9 6.51 3.49 1.52
CA GLY A 9 6.61 4.08 0.17
C GLY A 9 5.30 4.69 -0.34
N GLY A 10 4.33 4.95 0.54
CA GLY A 10 3.10 5.65 0.21
C GLY A 10 3.30 7.17 0.08
N PHE A 11 2.19 7.92 -0.01
CA PHE A 11 2.23 9.39 -0.24
C PHE A 11 3.13 10.13 0.75
N ALA A 12 2.94 9.89 2.05
CA ALA A 12 3.69 10.62 3.08
C ALA A 12 5.18 10.29 3.08
N GLY A 13 5.54 9.00 3.00
CA GLY A 13 6.93 8.57 3.05
C GLY A 13 7.69 8.92 1.80
N LEU A 14 7.10 8.75 0.62
CA LEU A 14 7.73 9.12 -0.65
C LEU A 14 7.92 10.64 -0.77
N GLU A 15 6.90 11.44 -0.42
CA GLU A 15 7.01 12.89 -0.43
C GLU A 15 8.09 13.39 0.54
N CYS A 16 8.14 12.82 1.75
CA CYS A 16 9.21 13.09 2.71
C CYS A 16 10.58 12.75 2.11
N CYS A 17 10.71 11.58 1.49
CA CYS A 17 11.94 11.12 0.84
C CYS A 17 12.42 12.10 -0.23
N LEU A 18 11.54 12.50 -1.15
CA LEU A 18 11.86 13.41 -2.25
C LEU A 18 12.27 14.79 -1.75
N LYS A 19 11.60 15.30 -0.72
CA LYS A 19 11.98 16.58 -0.09
C LYS A 19 13.34 16.50 0.61
N LEU A 20 13.61 15.42 1.33
CA LEU A 20 14.91 15.21 1.97
C LEU A 20 16.03 15.03 0.94
N GLU A 21 15.78 14.32 -0.17
CA GLU A 21 16.73 14.23 -1.28
C GLU A 21 17.09 15.61 -1.85
N SER A 22 16.07 16.43 -2.09
CA SER A 22 16.26 17.80 -2.58
C SER A 22 17.01 18.67 -1.59
N TYR A 23 16.67 18.57 -0.31
CA TYR A 23 17.29 19.40 0.74
C TYR A 23 18.76 19.00 1.00
N PHE A 24 19.06 17.72 1.01
CA PHE A 24 20.41 17.20 1.29
C PHE A 24 21.19 16.80 0.02
N GLN A 25 20.77 17.23 -1.16
CA GLN A 25 21.32 16.79 -2.44
C GLN A 25 22.85 16.88 -2.55
N ASN A 26 23.47 17.84 -1.87
CA ASN A 26 24.92 18.10 -1.89
C ASN A 26 25.60 17.80 -0.55
N ASN A 27 24.93 17.14 0.37
CA ASN A 27 25.50 16.80 1.68
C ASN A 27 25.92 15.32 1.73
N PRO A 28 27.23 14.99 1.59
CA PRO A 28 27.69 13.61 1.62
C PRO A 28 27.62 12.96 3.01
N GLU A 29 27.38 13.75 4.06
CA GLU A 29 27.25 13.24 5.43
C GLU A 29 25.87 12.70 5.76
N ILE A 30 24.91 12.83 4.85
CA ILE A 30 23.55 12.31 5.03
C ILE A 30 23.33 11.11 4.10
N GLU A 31 22.94 10.00 4.68
CA GLU A 31 22.47 8.81 3.96
C GLU A 31 20.94 8.69 4.12
N LEU A 32 20.23 8.66 3.01
CA LEU A 32 18.77 8.44 2.98
C LEU A 32 18.49 6.99 2.61
N THR A 33 17.58 6.36 3.35
CA THR A 33 17.08 5.02 3.05
C THR A 33 15.56 5.02 3.14
N LEU A 34 14.91 4.49 2.11
CA LEU A 34 13.48 4.25 2.05
C LEU A 34 13.21 2.75 2.05
N VAL A 35 12.32 2.30 2.92
CA VAL A 35 11.83 0.92 2.99
C VAL A 35 10.35 0.92 2.66
N SER A 36 9.92 0.04 1.78
CA SER A 36 8.51 -0.17 1.46
C SER A 36 8.24 -1.65 1.19
N GLU A 37 7.04 -2.11 1.51
CA GLU A 37 6.57 -3.46 1.18
C GLU A 37 6.39 -3.61 -0.34
N ASP A 38 5.87 -2.57 -1.00
CA ASP A 38 5.73 -2.49 -2.45
C ASP A 38 6.86 -1.65 -3.06
N ASN A 39 7.28 -2.00 -4.28
CA ASN A 39 8.29 -1.27 -5.05
C ASN A 39 7.70 -0.14 -5.93
N PHE A 40 6.42 0.14 -5.77
CA PHE A 40 5.69 1.19 -6.46
C PHE A 40 4.85 2.02 -5.50
N ILE A 41 4.54 3.25 -5.89
CA ILE A 41 3.48 4.04 -5.26
C ILE A 41 2.17 3.80 -6.00
N LEU A 42 1.12 3.54 -5.24
CA LEU A 42 -0.25 3.39 -5.73
C LEU A 42 -1.03 4.69 -5.52
N PHE A 43 -1.61 5.23 -6.60
CA PHE A 43 -2.51 6.36 -6.49
C PHE A 43 -3.92 5.90 -6.07
N THR A 44 -4.06 5.62 -4.78
CA THR A 44 -5.28 5.04 -4.18
C THR A 44 -6.59 5.77 -4.48
N PRO A 45 -6.63 7.12 -4.68
CA PRO A 45 -7.88 7.81 -5.03
C PRO A 45 -8.52 7.33 -6.35
N MET A 46 -7.76 6.65 -7.21
CA MET A 46 -8.27 6.09 -8.47
C MET A 46 -8.63 4.60 -8.41
N LEU A 47 -8.63 3.98 -7.24
CA LEU A 47 -9.09 2.60 -7.09
C LEU A 47 -10.56 2.39 -7.49
N PRO A 48 -11.50 3.33 -7.22
CA PRO A 48 -12.87 3.19 -7.73
C PRO A 48 -12.96 3.11 -9.26
N GLN A 49 -12.09 3.85 -9.98
CA GLN A 49 -12.05 3.80 -11.45
C GLN A 49 -11.48 2.47 -11.96
N VAL A 50 -10.56 1.85 -11.22
CA VAL A 50 -10.09 0.49 -11.51
C VAL A 50 -11.20 -0.52 -11.24
N ALA A 51 -11.91 -0.39 -10.13
CA ALA A 51 -13.04 -1.27 -9.80
C ALA A 51 -14.20 -1.15 -10.81
N SER A 52 -14.43 0.03 -11.39
CA SER A 52 -15.42 0.23 -12.45
C SER A 52 -14.93 -0.20 -13.85
N GLY A 53 -13.65 -0.57 -13.99
CA GLY A 53 -13.04 -0.92 -15.27
C GLY A 53 -12.75 0.27 -16.19
N THR A 54 -12.87 1.50 -15.69
CA THR A 54 -12.66 2.72 -16.49
C THR A 54 -11.17 3.00 -16.72
N ILE A 55 -10.31 2.59 -15.78
CA ILE A 55 -8.85 2.78 -15.83
C ILE A 55 -8.15 1.45 -15.56
N GLU A 56 -7.10 1.17 -16.33
CA GLU A 56 -6.25 0.02 -16.08
C GLU A 56 -5.31 0.25 -14.89
N THR A 57 -5.00 -0.81 -14.16
CA THR A 57 -4.17 -0.78 -12.95
C THR A 57 -2.80 -0.14 -13.16
N ARG A 58 -2.19 -0.37 -14.36
CA ARG A 58 -0.88 0.19 -14.71
C ARG A 58 -0.84 1.73 -14.74
N HIS A 59 -1.99 2.39 -14.90
CA HIS A 59 -2.06 3.85 -14.98
C HIS A 59 -2.12 4.54 -13.62
N ILE A 60 -2.30 3.77 -12.54
CA ILE A 60 -2.37 4.29 -11.17
C ILE A 60 -1.19 3.88 -10.30
N VAL A 61 -0.15 3.30 -10.92
CA VAL A 61 1.08 2.89 -10.23
C VAL A 61 2.30 3.56 -10.87
N THR A 62 3.27 3.90 -10.03
CA THR A 62 4.56 4.42 -10.48
C THR A 62 5.67 3.74 -9.70
N PRO A 63 6.69 3.14 -10.35
CA PRO A 63 7.81 2.51 -9.66
C PRO A 63 8.57 3.53 -8.80
N ILE A 64 8.77 3.23 -7.52
CA ILE A 64 9.48 4.13 -6.58
C ILE A 64 10.88 4.45 -7.07
N ARG A 65 11.60 3.44 -7.61
CA ARG A 65 12.97 3.60 -8.10
C ARG A 65 13.13 4.58 -9.27
N THR A 66 12.04 4.92 -9.96
CA THR A 66 12.07 5.94 -11.03
C THR A 66 11.95 7.36 -10.48
N LEU A 67 11.45 7.52 -9.27
CA LEU A 67 11.20 8.80 -8.63
C LEU A 67 12.36 9.26 -7.75
N ILE A 68 13.03 8.32 -7.07
CA ILE A 68 14.17 8.60 -6.19
C ILE A 68 15.49 8.51 -6.97
N LYS A 69 16.48 9.32 -6.58
CA LYS A 69 17.79 9.39 -7.31
C LYS A 69 18.97 8.97 -6.45
N LYS A 70 18.99 9.36 -5.19
CA LYS A 70 20.13 9.15 -4.27
C LYS A 70 19.77 8.30 -3.06
N THR A 71 18.50 8.14 -2.79
CA THR A 71 18.00 7.34 -1.66
C THR A 71 18.21 5.85 -1.94
N LYS A 72 18.73 5.13 -0.99
CA LYS A 72 18.75 3.66 -1.01
C LYS A 72 17.34 3.15 -0.82
N PHE A 73 16.89 2.27 -1.71
CA PHE A 73 15.56 1.66 -1.62
C PHE A 73 15.66 0.18 -1.32
N TYR A 74 14.97 -0.24 -0.26
CA TYR A 74 14.79 -1.64 0.09
C TYR A 74 13.31 -2.01 0.05
N GLU A 75 12.99 -2.99 -0.79
CA GLU A 75 11.69 -3.64 -0.80
C GLU A 75 11.68 -4.71 0.29
N GLY A 76 10.71 -4.64 1.18
CA GLY A 76 10.60 -5.62 2.26
C GLY A 76 9.57 -5.22 3.32
N LYS A 77 9.07 -6.25 3.99
CA LYS A 77 8.11 -6.12 5.08
C LYS A 77 8.85 -5.88 6.40
N ILE A 78 8.39 -4.89 7.16
CA ILE A 78 8.96 -4.58 8.47
C ILE A 78 8.53 -5.68 9.46
N LYS A 79 9.53 -6.27 10.11
CA LYS A 79 9.34 -7.28 11.16
C LYS A 79 9.28 -6.63 12.54
N TYR A 80 10.24 -5.76 12.81
CA TYR A 80 10.41 -5.17 14.13
C TYR A 80 11.13 -3.83 14.04
N ILE A 81 10.72 -2.88 14.88
CA ILE A 81 11.38 -1.59 15.06
C ILE A 81 11.91 -1.53 16.50
N ASP A 82 13.22 -1.32 16.66
CA ASP A 82 13.86 -1.10 17.95
C ASP A 82 14.23 0.39 18.09
N PRO A 83 13.42 1.18 18.83
CA PRO A 83 13.71 2.60 19.04
C PRO A 83 14.94 2.85 19.90
N HIS A 84 15.25 1.95 20.83
CA HIS A 84 16.40 2.08 21.74
C HIS A 84 17.70 1.73 21.04
N GLY A 85 17.74 0.59 20.34
CA GLY A 85 18.89 0.18 19.52
C GLY A 85 18.98 0.90 18.18
N LYS A 86 18.04 1.81 17.87
CA LYS A 86 17.97 2.56 16.60
C LYS A 86 18.15 1.67 15.40
N SER A 87 17.33 0.62 15.33
CA SER A 87 17.39 -0.34 14.23
C SER A 87 16.01 -0.83 13.81
N VAL A 88 15.92 -1.26 12.56
CA VAL A 88 14.72 -1.88 11.97
C VAL A 88 15.13 -3.20 11.36
N THR A 89 14.37 -4.25 11.67
CA THR A 89 14.53 -5.57 11.06
C THR A 89 13.45 -5.76 9.99
N LEU A 90 13.87 -6.12 8.79
CA LEU A 90 12.99 -6.49 7.69
C LEU A 90 12.91 -8.02 7.56
N TYR A 91 11.78 -8.53 7.07
CA TYR A 91 11.75 -9.88 6.51
C TYR A 91 12.55 -9.88 5.20
N GLY A 92 13.45 -10.85 5.04
CA GLY A 92 14.13 -11.06 3.76
C GLY A 92 13.19 -11.69 2.74
N THR A 93 13.55 -11.61 1.46
CA THR A 93 12.89 -12.35 0.37
C THR A 93 12.94 -13.88 0.57
N ASN A 94 13.93 -14.36 1.36
CA ASN A 94 13.94 -15.69 1.95
C ASN A 94 13.69 -15.53 3.45
N GLU A 95 12.62 -16.08 3.98
CA GLU A 95 12.13 -15.96 5.36
C GLU A 95 13.20 -16.22 6.46
N ASN A 96 14.34 -16.78 6.10
CA ASN A 96 15.43 -17.18 7.01
C ASN A 96 16.54 -16.12 7.20
N ARG A 97 16.55 -14.99 6.49
CA ARG A 97 17.55 -13.94 6.67
C ARG A 97 16.89 -12.56 6.76
N GLY A 98 16.59 -12.17 8.01
CA GLY A 98 16.17 -10.79 8.29
C GLY A 98 17.32 -9.81 7.98
N MET A 99 17.00 -8.70 7.32
CA MET A 99 17.95 -7.60 7.11
C MET A 99 17.80 -6.60 8.25
N LEU A 100 18.90 -6.26 8.92
CA LEU A 100 18.95 -5.24 9.97
C LEU A 100 19.46 -3.91 9.39
N ILE A 101 18.69 -2.85 9.57
CA ILE A 101 19.03 -1.49 9.13
C ILE A 101 19.12 -0.59 10.36
N HIS A 102 20.28 0.04 10.58
CA HIS A 102 20.48 1.02 11.64
C HIS A 102 20.20 2.43 11.14
N TYR A 103 19.69 3.29 12.02
CA TYR A 103 19.37 4.68 11.74
C TYR A 103 19.80 5.63 12.86
N ASP A 104 19.96 6.90 12.52
CA ASP A 104 20.11 7.99 13.49
C ASP A 104 18.76 8.72 13.68
N PHE A 105 17.99 8.85 12.56
CA PHE A 105 16.66 9.43 12.52
C PHE A 105 15.70 8.48 11.81
N LEU A 106 14.49 8.38 12.33
CA LEU A 106 13.45 7.50 11.78
C LEU A 106 12.20 8.30 11.44
N VAL A 107 11.69 8.10 10.23
CA VAL A 107 10.39 8.56 9.79
C VAL A 107 9.48 7.34 9.65
N VAL A 108 8.34 7.35 10.34
CA VAL A 108 7.35 6.28 10.28
C VAL A 108 6.15 6.77 9.47
N ALA A 109 5.97 6.23 8.27
CA ALA A 109 4.93 6.60 7.29
C ALA A 109 4.23 5.37 6.71
N LEU A 110 3.90 4.39 7.58
CA LEU A 110 3.41 3.06 7.21
C LEU A 110 1.95 3.06 6.72
N GLY A 111 1.28 4.21 6.71
CA GLY A 111 -0.11 4.32 6.28
C GLY A 111 -1.09 3.81 7.34
N SER A 112 -2.24 3.33 6.88
CA SER A 112 -3.34 2.87 7.72
C SER A 112 -3.94 1.57 7.20
N GLN A 113 -4.67 0.89 8.07
CA GLN A 113 -5.45 -0.29 7.73
C GLN A 113 -6.93 -0.03 8.06
N THR A 114 -7.82 -0.72 7.35
CA THR A 114 -9.25 -0.67 7.66
C THR A 114 -9.50 -1.21 9.06
N ASN A 115 -10.17 -0.42 9.89
CA ASN A 115 -10.57 -0.83 11.23
C ASN A 115 -12.08 -1.06 11.25
N PHE A 116 -12.51 -2.26 11.57
CA PHE A 116 -13.90 -2.65 11.69
C PHE A 116 -14.46 -2.50 13.11
N PHE A 117 -13.67 -1.96 14.06
CA PHE A 117 -14.06 -1.73 15.46
C PHE A 117 -14.64 -2.97 16.16
N GLY A 118 -14.18 -4.16 15.77
CA GLY A 118 -14.64 -5.44 16.31
C GLY A 118 -15.97 -5.95 15.74
N MET A 119 -16.54 -5.27 14.74
CA MET A 119 -17.76 -5.69 14.03
C MET A 119 -17.43 -6.78 13.02
N LYS A 120 -17.39 -8.03 13.49
CA LYS A 120 -17.01 -9.20 12.68
C LYS A 120 -17.93 -9.40 11.48
N ASP A 121 -19.24 -9.26 11.67
CA ASP A 121 -20.21 -9.43 10.59
C ASP A 121 -19.98 -8.43 9.45
N VAL A 122 -19.55 -7.20 9.77
CA VAL A 122 -19.19 -6.20 8.77
C VAL A 122 -17.89 -6.57 8.07
N GLU A 123 -16.88 -7.02 8.81
CA GLU A 123 -15.60 -7.45 8.25
C GLU A 123 -15.75 -8.63 7.27
N GLU A 124 -16.59 -9.62 7.62
CA GLU A 124 -16.83 -10.81 6.83
C GLU A 124 -17.68 -10.55 5.57
N ASN A 125 -18.57 -9.54 5.63
CA ASN A 125 -19.53 -9.25 4.55
C ASN A 125 -19.23 -7.96 3.77
N SER A 126 -18.06 -7.36 3.94
CA SER A 126 -17.67 -6.15 3.21
C SER A 126 -16.43 -6.35 2.33
N TYR A 127 -16.33 -5.51 1.31
CA TYR A 127 -15.16 -5.42 0.45
C TYR A 127 -14.35 -4.18 0.80
N LYS A 128 -13.04 -4.35 1.00
CA LYS A 128 -12.11 -3.24 1.21
C LYS A 128 -11.76 -2.61 -0.16
N MET A 129 -11.26 -1.38 -0.14
CA MET A 129 -10.74 -0.71 -1.33
C MET A 129 -9.45 0.05 -0.99
N ASN A 130 -8.41 -0.70 -0.59
CA ASN A 130 -7.12 -0.15 -0.20
C ASN A 130 -5.99 -0.54 -1.17
N THR A 131 -6.16 -1.65 -1.88
CA THR A 131 -5.16 -2.22 -2.79
C THR A 131 -5.74 -2.42 -4.19
N ILE A 132 -4.87 -2.63 -5.18
CA ILE A 132 -5.28 -3.02 -6.53
C ILE A 132 -6.08 -4.31 -6.52
N ASN A 133 -5.65 -5.28 -5.71
CA ASN A 133 -6.33 -6.57 -5.59
C ASN A 133 -7.75 -6.41 -5.05
N ASP A 134 -7.94 -5.54 -4.06
CA ASP A 134 -9.28 -5.23 -3.54
C ASP A 134 -10.20 -4.69 -4.64
N ALA A 135 -9.70 -3.75 -5.45
CA ALA A 135 -10.47 -3.18 -6.56
C ALA A 135 -10.85 -4.22 -7.62
N ILE A 136 -9.93 -5.15 -7.93
CA ILE A 136 -10.18 -6.25 -8.88
C ILE A 136 -11.19 -7.24 -8.31
N ILE A 137 -11.08 -7.63 -7.05
CA ILE A 137 -12.03 -8.53 -6.37
C ILE A 137 -13.43 -7.91 -6.37
N LEU A 138 -13.53 -6.64 -5.99
CA LEU A 138 -14.81 -5.93 -5.99
C LEU A 138 -15.43 -5.86 -7.38
N ARG A 139 -14.64 -5.52 -8.41
CA ARG A 139 -15.09 -5.51 -9.80
C ARG A 139 -15.66 -6.86 -10.23
N ASN A 140 -14.89 -7.92 -10.01
CA ASN A 140 -15.30 -9.26 -10.41
C ASN A 140 -16.60 -9.67 -9.68
N ARG A 141 -16.69 -9.36 -8.39
CA ARG A 141 -17.90 -9.64 -7.62
C ARG A 141 -19.14 -8.92 -8.15
N ILE A 142 -19.00 -7.65 -8.54
CA ILE A 142 -20.12 -6.88 -9.12
C ILE A 142 -20.55 -7.50 -10.46
N ILE A 143 -19.60 -7.86 -11.31
CA ILE A 143 -19.89 -8.53 -12.60
C ILE A 143 -20.62 -9.86 -12.36
N ASP A 144 -20.12 -10.70 -11.45
CA ASP A 144 -20.74 -11.99 -11.11
C ASP A 144 -22.18 -11.82 -10.61
N LEU A 145 -22.43 -10.80 -9.77
CA LEU A 145 -23.78 -10.51 -9.27
C LEU A 145 -24.72 -10.06 -10.38
N MET A 146 -24.26 -9.27 -11.34
CA MET A 146 -25.03 -8.84 -12.51
C MET A 146 -25.38 -10.02 -13.41
N GLU A 147 -24.42 -10.91 -13.69
CA GLU A 147 -24.65 -12.13 -14.48
C GLU A 147 -25.65 -13.08 -13.79
N GLN A 148 -25.51 -13.25 -12.46
CA GLN A 148 -26.47 -14.04 -11.68
C GLN A 148 -27.87 -13.43 -11.73
N ALA A 149 -27.99 -12.10 -11.59
CA ALA A 149 -29.27 -11.41 -11.62
C ALA A 149 -29.95 -11.50 -13.01
N GLU A 150 -29.19 -11.56 -14.11
CA GLU A 150 -29.74 -11.72 -15.45
C GLU A 150 -30.37 -13.10 -15.64
N ASN A 151 -29.81 -14.14 -15.02
CA ASN A 151 -30.30 -15.51 -15.08
C ASN A 151 -31.36 -15.84 -14.00
N GLU A 152 -31.59 -14.91 -13.03
CA GLU A 152 -32.54 -15.13 -11.94
C GLU A 152 -33.99 -14.80 -12.36
N THR A 153 -34.89 -15.76 -12.15
CA THR A 153 -36.33 -15.64 -12.52
C THR A 153 -37.18 -15.11 -11.38
N ASP A 154 -36.76 -15.27 -10.11
CA ASP A 154 -37.45 -14.72 -8.96
C ASP A 154 -37.14 -13.21 -8.84
N PRO A 155 -38.15 -12.32 -8.95
CA PRO A 155 -37.96 -10.87 -8.88
C PRO A 155 -37.38 -10.40 -7.53
N ILE A 156 -37.66 -11.13 -6.43
CA ILE A 156 -37.18 -10.77 -5.08
C ILE A 156 -35.70 -11.07 -4.99
N LEU A 157 -35.28 -12.26 -5.41
CA LEU A 157 -33.88 -12.67 -5.44
C LEU A 157 -33.06 -11.81 -6.40
N ARG A 158 -33.59 -11.56 -7.62
CA ARG A 158 -32.95 -10.65 -8.58
C ARG A 158 -32.69 -9.26 -7.98
N LYS A 159 -33.67 -8.69 -7.29
CA LYS A 159 -33.51 -7.39 -6.64
C LYS A 159 -32.47 -7.43 -5.52
N ALA A 160 -32.39 -8.55 -4.79
CA ALA A 160 -31.40 -8.72 -3.72
C ALA A 160 -29.96 -8.78 -4.27
N LEU A 161 -29.73 -9.50 -5.39
CA LEU A 161 -28.45 -9.59 -6.07
C LEU A 161 -27.93 -8.23 -6.56
N LEU A 162 -28.82 -7.35 -6.99
CA LEU A 162 -28.49 -6.01 -7.51
C LEU A 162 -28.40 -4.94 -6.42
N LYS A 163 -28.57 -5.31 -5.14
CA LYS A 163 -28.52 -4.35 -4.04
C LYS A 163 -27.08 -4.19 -3.54
N ILE A 164 -26.50 -3.03 -3.77
CA ILE A 164 -25.20 -2.63 -3.26
C ILE A 164 -25.39 -1.61 -2.13
N VAL A 165 -24.65 -1.79 -1.05
CA VAL A 165 -24.65 -0.88 0.12
C VAL A 165 -23.24 -0.33 0.27
N VAL A 166 -23.14 1.01 0.43
CA VAL A 166 -21.87 1.74 0.61
C VAL A 166 -21.92 2.46 1.96
#